data_18b4724f211164b2b78a2eaedaab0211
#
_entry.id   18b4724f211164b2b78a2eaedaab0211
#
_cell.length_a   1.000
_cell.length_b   1.000
_cell.length_c   1.000
_cell.angle_alpha   90.00
_cell.angle_beta   90.00
_cell.angle_gamma   90.00
#
_symmetry.space_group_name_H-M   'P 1'
#
loop_
_entity.id
_entity.type
_entity.pdbx_description
1 polymer ?
#
loop_
_entity_poly.entity_id
_entity_poly.type
_entity_poly.pdbx_seq_one_letter_code
_entity_poly.pdbx_strand_id
1 'polypeptide(L)'
;MKIRNPIEQILDENNTENVVLYDAAGKPIEFEQVAVIPLESTGKLYAIMIPVTPMQGVGEGEGVLFVIDELKGSIDIEKDDAIIDEVLSIYKTLIDEGK
;
A
#
# COMPACT_ATOMS: atom_id res chain seq x y z
N MET A 1 22.86 10.53 5.81
CA MET A 1 21.86 9.44 5.78
C MET A 1 21.04 9.55 4.51
N LYS A 2 20.88 8.44 3.82
CA LYS A 2 20.17 8.40 2.56
C LYS A 2 18.67 8.19 2.82
N ILE A 3 17.84 9.12 2.33
CA ILE A 3 16.40 9.00 2.46
C ILE A 3 15.91 8.08 1.35
N ARG A 4 15.26 6.98 1.72
CA ARG A 4 14.74 6.03 0.74
C ARG A 4 13.43 6.53 0.14
N ASN A 5 13.26 6.31 -1.16
CA ASN A 5 12.01 6.57 -1.83
C ASN A 5 10.94 5.61 -1.27
N PRO A 6 9.72 6.07 -0.93
CA PRO A 6 8.68 5.19 -0.42
C PRO A 6 8.39 3.98 -1.32
N ILE A 7 8.47 4.16 -2.64
CA ILE A 7 8.27 3.06 -3.57
C ILE A 7 9.35 2.00 -3.42
N GLU A 8 10.62 2.41 -3.33
CA GLU A 8 11.72 1.48 -3.09
C GLU A 8 11.55 0.72 -1.79
N GLN A 9 11.09 1.42 -0.76
CA GLN A 9 10.86 0.83 0.55
C GLN A 9 9.75 -0.23 0.50
N ILE A 10 8.65 0.09 -0.20
CA ILE A 10 7.53 -0.84 -0.34
C ILE A 10 7.94 -2.08 -1.12
N LEU A 11 8.77 -1.93 -2.15
CA LEU A 11 9.20 -3.04 -3.00
C LEU A 11 10.34 -3.88 -2.40
N ASP A 12 10.94 -3.42 -1.33
CA ASP A 12 12.02 -4.15 -0.65
C ASP A 12 11.43 -5.23 0.24
N GLU A 13 11.59 -6.50 -0.14
CA GLU A 13 11.08 -7.64 0.60
C GLU A 13 11.66 -7.76 2.01
N ASN A 14 12.81 -7.17 2.25
CA ASN A 14 13.48 -7.20 3.55
C ASN A 14 13.17 -6.00 4.42
N ASN A 15 12.33 -5.08 3.93
CA ASN A 15 11.98 -3.90 4.69
C ASN A 15 11.01 -4.26 5.83
N THR A 16 11.42 -3.98 7.05
CA THR A 16 10.60 -4.19 8.24
C THR A 16 10.14 -2.86 8.87
N GLU A 17 10.54 -1.76 8.27
CA GLU A 17 10.20 -0.43 8.77
C GLU A 17 8.87 0.06 8.18
N ASN A 18 8.18 0.91 8.94
CA ASN A 18 6.96 1.53 8.45
C ASN A 18 7.25 2.51 7.32
N VAL A 19 6.28 2.70 6.45
CA VAL A 19 6.41 3.60 5.29
C VAL A 19 5.78 4.94 5.65
N VAL A 20 6.47 6.04 5.37
CA VAL A 20 5.94 7.38 5.60
C VAL A 20 5.54 8.00 4.26
N LEU A 21 4.28 8.38 4.14
CA LEU A 21 3.75 9.08 2.98
C LEU A 21 3.27 10.46 3.42
N TYR A 22 3.17 11.39 2.48
CA TYR A 22 2.74 12.75 2.77
C TYR A 22 1.39 13.03 2.14
N ASP A 23 0.48 13.62 2.92
CA ASP A 23 -0.83 14.00 2.39
C ASP A 23 -0.72 15.28 1.53
N ALA A 24 -1.87 15.74 1.01
CA ALA A 24 -1.90 16.92 0.15
C ALA A 24 -1.43 18.19 0.84
N ALA A 25 -1.49 18.23 2.17
CA ALA A 25 -1.01 19.36 2.97
C ALA A 25 0.47 19.23 3.33
N GLY A 26 1.13 18.16 2.91
CA GLY A 26 2.53 17.90 3.24
C GLY A 26 2.74 17.29 4.61
N LYS A 27 1.67 16.84 5.25
CA LYS A 27 1.75 16.23 6.58
C LYS A 27 2.17 14.76 6.47
N PRO A 28 3.17 14.31 7.23
CA PRO A 28 3.60 12.91 7.17
C PRO A 28 2.58 11.99 7.84
N ILE A 29 2.33 10.85 7.19
CA ILE A 29 1.46 9.80 7.72
C ILE A 29 2.24 8.50 7.64
N GLU A 30 2.40 7.85 8.79
CA GLU A 30 3.13 6.59 8.88
C GLU A 30 2.18 5.42 8.69
N PHE A 31 2.59 4.45 7.86
CA PHE A 31 1.81 3.25 7.57
C PHE A 31 2.61 1.99 7.88
N GLU A 32 1.90 0.98 8.37
CA GLU A 32 2.44 -0.37 8.51
C GLU A 32 2.11 -1.14 7.23
N GLN A 33 3.12 -1.67 6.58
CA GLN A 33 2.96 -2.41 5.33
C GLN A 33 2.46 -3.83 5.61
N VAL A 34 1.35 -4.20 4.97
CA VAL A 34 0.75 -5.52 5.14
C VAL A 34 1.13 -6.45 3.99
N ALA A 35 0.93 -6.01 2.75
CA ALA A 35 1.21 -6.83 1.58
C ALA A 35 1.38 -5.98 0.34
N VAL A 36 2.12 -6.51 -0.64
CA VAL A 36 2.24 -5.91 -1.97
C VAL A 36 1.77 -6.96 -2.97
N ILE A 37 0.81 -6.59 -3.81
CA ILE A 37 0.16 -7.50 -4.74
C ILE A 37 0.23 -6.95 -6.15
N PRO A 38 0.88 -7.67 -7.08
CA PRO A 38 0.85 -7.29 -8.50
C PRO A 38 -0.48 -7.70 -9.11
N LEU A 39 -1.06 -6.83 -9.93
CA LEU A 39 -2.32 -7.11 -10.60
C LEU A 39 -2.11 -7.14 -12.10
N GLU A 40 -2.25 -8.31 -12.71
CA GLU A 40 -1.98 -8.48 -14.13
C GLU A 40 -2.95 -7.69 -15.00
N SER A 41 -4.20 -7.56 -14.59
CA SER A 41 -5.21 -6.85 -15.38
C SER A 41 -4.89 -5.38 -15.59
N THR A 42 -4.19 -4.75 -14.65
CA THR A 42 -3.81 -3.34 -14.76
C THR A 42 -2.33 -3.13 -15.06
N GLY A 43 -1.52 -4.15 -14.83
CA GLY A 43 -0.07 -4.06 -14.94
C GLY A 43 0.59 -3.25 -13.85
N LYS A 44 -0.12 -2.97 -12.77
CA LYS A 44 0.36 -2.14 -11.67
C LYS A 44 0.52 -2.95 -10.39
N LEU A 45 1.26 -2.38 -9.43
CA LEU A 45 1.42 -2.96 -8.12
C LEU A 45 0.48 -2.27 -7.13
N TYR A 46 0.00 -3.04 -6.16
CA TYR A 46 -0.90 -2.53 -5.13
C TYR A 46 -0.34 -2.87 -3.76
N ALA A 47 -0.36 -1.89 -2.86
CA ALA A 47 0.13 -2.08 -1.50
C ALA A 47 -1.02 -1.92 -0.51
N ILE A 48 -1.18 -2.91 0.35
CA ILE A 48 -2.13 -2.84 1.45
C ILE A 48 -1.36 -2.35 2.67
N MET A 49 -1.77 -1.21 3.23
CA MET A 49 -1.09 -0.62 4.37
C MET A 49 -2.10 -0.14 5.40
N ILE A 50 -1.70 -0.19 6.67
CA ILE A 50 -2.54 0.25 7.79
C ILE A 50 -1.91 1.51 8.38
N PRO A 51 -2.66 2.63 8.50
CA PRO A 51 -2.09 3.83 9.10
C PRO A 51 -1.83 3.61 10.59
N VAL A 52 -0.66 4.01 11.05
CA VAL A 52 -0.27 3.88 12.45
C VAL A 52 -1.00 4.92 13.30
N THR A 53 -1.19 6.10 12.74
CA THR A 53 -1.97 7.16 13.38
C THR A 53 -3.35 7.26 12.72
N PRO A 54 -4.39 7.61 13.49
CA PRO A 54 -5.74 7.73 12.92
C PRO A 54 -5.80 8.69 11.75
N MET A 55 -6.47 8.27 10.67
CA MET A 55 -6.72 9.12 9.50
C MET A 55 -8.20 9.42 9.42
N GLN A 56 -8.53 10.61 8.93
CA GLN A 56 -9.92 10.97 8.69
C GLN A 56 -10.50 10.06 7.62
N GLY A 57 -11.64 9.44 7.91
CA GLY A 57 -12.32 8.55 6.98
C GLY A 57 -11.83 7.12 6.99
N VAL A 58 -10.82 6.80 7.81
CA VAL A 58 -10.27 5.44 7.94
C VAL A 58 -10.40 5.01 9.40
N GLY A 59 -11.07 3.89 9.64
CA GLY A 59 -11.24 3.34 10.98
C GLY A 59 -9.92 2.77 11.50
N GLU A 60 -9.84 2.66 12.83
CA GLU A 60 -8.67 2.08 13.48
C GLU A 60 -8.48 0.63 13.03
N GLY A 61 -7.30 0.30 12.57
CA GLY A 61 -6.98 -1.04 12.09
C GLY A 61 -7.45 -1.35 10.68
N GLU A 62 -8.10 -0.39 10.01
CA GLU A 62 -8.50 -0.58 8.62
C GLU A 62 -7.34 -0.40 7.67
N GLY A 63 -7.26 -1.27 6.67
CA GLY A 63 -6.26 -1.17 5.62
C GLY A 63 -6.64 -0.15 4.56
N VAL A 64 -5.64 0.49 3.99
CA VAL A 64 -5.80 1.38 2.85
C VAL A 64 -5.06 0.76 1.67
N LEU A 65 -5.71 0.73 0.51
CA LEU A 65 -5.10 0.18 -0.70
C LEU A 65 -4.48 1.30 -1.51
N PHE A 66 -3.19 1.14 -1.82
CA PHE A 66 -2.46 2.10 -2.64
C PHE A 66 -2.11 1.48 -3.98
N VAL A 67 -2.21 2.26 -5.05
CA VAL A 67 -1.72 1.87 -6.36
C VAL A 67 -0.35 2.50 -6.59
N ILE A 68 0.59 1.67 -7.03
CA ILE A 68 1.97 2.10 -7.30
C ILE A 68 2.21 2.07 -8.80
N ASP A 69 2.52 3.22 -9.37
CA ASP A 69 2.91 3.33 -10.77
C ASP A 69 4.43 3.49 -10.83
N GLU A 70 5.12 2.41 -11.13
CA GLU A 70 6.58 2.42 -11.16
C GLU A 70 7.15 3.30 -12.28
N LEU A 71 6.42 3.39 -13.40
CA LEU A 71 6.88 4.20 -14.53
C LEU A 71 6.82 5.69 -14.22
N LYS A 72 5.79 6.12 -13.49
CA LYS A 72 5.65 7.51 -13.09
C LYS A 72 6.30 7.81 -11.75
N GLY A 73 6.61 6.77 -10.98
CA GLY A 73 7.15 6.95 -9.63
C GLY A 73 6.12 7.52 -8.67
N SER A 74 4.84 7.17 -8.86
CA SER A 74 3.76 7.71 -8.04
C SER A 74 3.09 6.64 -7.17
N ILE A 75 2.57 7.08 -6.03
CA ILE A 75 1.77 6.26 -5.11
C ILE A 75 0.49 7.03 -4.83
N ASP A 76 -0.65 6.41 -5.14
CA ASP A 76 -1.96 7.03 -4.93
C ASP A 76 -2.89 6.05 -4.24
N ILE A 77 -3.92 6.57 -3.57
CA ILE A 77 -4.95 5.73 -2.97
C ILE A 77 -5.85 5.19 -4.08
N GLU A 78 -6.07 3.88 -4.10
CA GLU A 78 -6.98 3.26 -5.06
C GLU A 78 -8.42 3.44 -4.58
N LYS A 79 -9.27 3.99 -5.44
CA LYS A 79 -10.66 4.28 -5.10
C LYS A 79 -11.66 3.47 -5.90
N ASP A 80 -11.20 2.70 -6.88
CA ASP A 80 -12.07 1.86 -7.71
C ASP A 80 -12.45 0.60 -6.94
N ASP A 81 -13.72 0.47 -6.58
CA ASP A 81 -14.21 -0.67 -5.80
C ASP A 81 -13.97 -2.01 -6.48
N ALA A 82 -14.06 -2.06 -7.81
CA ALA A 82 -13.82 -3.30 -8.54
C ALA A 82 -12.37 -3.76 -8.39
N ILE A 83 -11.43 -2.81 -8.45
CA ILE A 83 -10.01 -3.11 -8.27
C ILE A 83 -9.72 -3.50 -6.82
N ILE A 84 -10.31 -2.78 -5.88
CA ILE A 84 -10.14 -3.08 -4.44
C ILE A 84 -10.61 -4.52 -4.16
N ASP A 85 -11.78 -4.89 -4.68
CA ASP A 85 -12.31 -6.24 -4.48
C ASP A 85 -11.42 -7.31 -5.11
N GLU A 86 -10.87 -7.04 -6.29
CA GLU A 86 -9.98 -7.98 -6.98
C GLU A 86 -8.68 -8.18 -6.20
N VAL A 87 -8.07 -7.10 -5.74
CA VAL A 87 -6.84 -7.17 -4.95
C VAL A 87 -7.06 -7.89 -3.63
N LEU A 88 -8.15 -7.57 -2.93
CA LEU A 88 -8.46 -8.22 -1.66
C LEU A 88 -8.76 -9.70 -1.84
N SER A 89 -9.38 -10.09 -2.95
CA SER A 89 -9.62 -11.49 -3.28
C SER A 89 -8.30 -12.25 -3.43
N ILE A 90 -7.35 -11.67 -4.14
CA ILE A 90 -6.02 -12.26 -4.32
C ILE A 90 -5.31 -12.37 -2.98
N TYR A 91 -5.40 -11.32 -2.16
CA TYR A 91 -4.78 -11.31 -0.84
C TYR A 91 -5.31 -12.45 0.05
N LYS A 92 -6.62 -12.65 0.05
CA LYS A 92 -7.24 -13.75 0.82
C LYS A 92 -6.74 -15.11 0.35
N THR A 93 -6.60 -15.28 -0.95
CA THR A 93 -6.08 -16.53 -1.53
C THR A 93 -4.64 -16.78 -1.08
N LEU A 94 -3.81 -15.74 -1.07
CA LEU A 94 -2.42 -15.88 -0.62
C LEU A 94 -2.32 -16.24 0.85
N ILE A 95 -3.18 -15.66 1.68
CA ILE A 95 -3.21 -15.99 3.12
C ILE A 95 -3.63 -17.45 3.32
N ASP A 96 -4.66 -17.90 2.61
CA ASP A 96 -5.15 -19.27 2.74
C ASP A 96 -4.11 -20.29 2.27
N GLU A 97 -3.38 -19.99 1.21
CA GLU A 97 -2.33 -20.86 0.70
C GLU A 97 -1.10 -20.90 1.62
N GLY A 98 -0.89 -19.83 2.39
CA GLY A 98 0.24 -19.73 3.29
C GLY A 98 0.09 -20.50 4.60
N LYS A 99 -0.99 -21.19 4.77
CA LYS A 99 -1.23 -21.96 5.99
C LYS A 99 -0.67 -23.37 5.87
#